data_3f94e36ad063649df7d9398b32d65151
#
_entry.id   3f94e36ad063649df7d9398b32d65151
#
_cell.length_a   1.000
_cell.length_b   1.000
_cell.length_c   1.000
_cell.angle_alpha   90.00
_cell.angle_beta   90.00
_cell.angle_gamma   90.00
#
_symmetry.space_group_name_H-M   'P 1'
#
loop_
_entity.id
_entity.type
_entity.pdbx_description
1 polymer ?
#
loop_
_entity_poly.entity_id
_entity_poly.type
_entity_poly.pdbx_seq_one_letter_code
_entity_poly.pdbx_strand_id
1 'polypeptide(L)'
;MRKPLGADQTVTITHIIRKGTASESYTTVLSGVSCREVSSAHVETPGFARQEQTSFCIFPGHTTAAPSGAAESPNPAGSTFLTPEAFKAAEAALRGRLWTVALEDKVLLPSGRTGTVTCVQDNRSGRCPHWYVEVS
;
A
#
# COMPACT_ATOMS: atom_id res chain seq x y z
N MET A 1 -7.53 -0.58 -20.73
CA MET A 1 -7.63 0.44 -19.66
C MET A 1 -6.51 1.45 -19.82
N ARG A 2 -6.86 2.72 -19.70
CA ARG A 2 -5.85 3.77 -19.80
C ARG A 2 -5.01 3.80 -18.53
N LYS A 3 -3.68 3.81 -18.69
CA LYS A 3 -2.76 3.90 -17.56
C LYS A 3 -2.97 5.22 -16.81
N PRO A 4 -3.17 5.19 -15.49
CA PRO A 4 -3.23 6.41 -14.69
C PRO A 4 -1.91 7.19 -14.78
N LEU A 5 -2.01 8.51 -14.82
CA LEU A 5 -0.83 9.36 -14.91
C LEU A 5 0.10 9.18 -13.71
N GLY A 6 1.38 8.93 -13.96
CA GLY A 6 2.37 8.75 -12.92
C GLY A 6 2.29 7.42 -12.17
N ALA A 7 1.47 6.47 -12.64
CA ALA A 7 1.30 5.18 -11.97
C ALA A 7 2.31 4.15 -12.47
N ASP A 8 3.58 4.38 -12.23
CA ASP A 8 4.68 3.54 -12.71
C ASP A 8 5.70 3.22 -11.60
N GLN A 9 5.37 3.53 -10.36
CA GLN A 9 6.28 3.34 -9.24
C GLN A 9 5.96 2.05 -8.48
N THR A 10 6.88 1.64 -7.62
CA THR A 10 6.76 0.39 -6.85
C THR A 10 6.91 0.68 -5.37
N VAL A 11 5.99 0.13 -4.58
CA VAL A 11 6.08 0.15 -3.12
C VAL A 11 5.98 -1.28 -2.60
N THR A 12 6.53 -1.52 -1.42
CA THR A 12 6.44 -2.81 -0.76
C THR A 12 5.77 -2.61 0.59
N ILE A 13 4.66 -3.31 0.82
CA ILE A 13 3.89 -3.21 2.06
C ILE A 13 4.16 -4.46 2.89
N THR A 14 4.46 -4.27 4.17
CA THR A 14 4.54 -5.36 5.14
C THR A 14 3.42 -5.20 6.14
N HIS A 15 2.51 -6.16 6.12
CA HIS A 15 1.37 -6.22 7.04
C HIS A 15 1.66 -7.24 8.14
N ILE A 16 1.40 -6.86 9.39
CA ILE A 16 1.69 -7.70 10.54
C ILE A 16 0.38 -8.10 11.22
N ILE A 17 0.19 -9.41 11.38
CA ILE A 17 -0.90 -9.96 12.16
C ILE A 17 -0.33 -10.38 13.52
N ARG A 18 -0.90 -9.84 14.59
CA ARG A 18 -0.50 -10.18 15.95
C ARG A 18 -1.48 -11.17 16.56
N LYS A 19 -0.96 -12.29 17.04
CA LYS A 19 -1.75 -13.33 17.70
C LYS A 19 -1.10 -13.62 19.06
N GLY A 20 -1.61 -12.96 20.10
CA GLY A 20 -1.03 -13.09 21.43
C GLY A 20 0.41 -12.57 21.46
N THR A 21 1.36 -13.44 21.82
CA THR A 21 2.79 -13.11 21.82
C THR A 21 3.47 -13.37 20.47
N ALA A 22 2.79 -14.06 19.56
CA ALA A 22 3.32 -14.36 18.23
C ALA A 22 2.88 -13.31 17.22
N SER A 23 3.67 -13.11 16.18
CA SER A 23 3.31 -12.25 15.08
C SER A 23 3.69 -12.91 13.75
N GLU A 24 2.87 -12.67 12.73
CA GLU A 24 3.12 -13.10 11.37
C GLU A 24 3.19 -11.87 10.48
N SER A 25 4.18 -11.80 9.60
CA SER A 25 4.27 -10.68 8.65
C SER A 25 4.09 -11.17 7.22
N TYR A 26 3.40 -10.36 6.44
CA TYR A 26 3.10 -10.64 5.05
C TYR A 26 3.55 -9.46 4.20
N THR A 27 4.43 -9.73 3.27
CA THR A 27 5.02 -8.70 2.41
C THR A 27 4.44 -8.78 1.01
N THR A 28 4.05 -7.65 0.45
CA THR A 28 3.50 -7.57 -0.91
C THR A 28 4.20 -6.46 -1.67
N VAL A 29 4.68 -6.78 -2.85
CA VAL A 29 5.23 -5.78 -3.77
C VAL A 29 4.11 -5.30 -4.69
N LEU A 30 3.85 -4.00 -4.69
CA LEU A 30 2.85 -3.36 -5.55
C LEU A 30 3.57 -2.55 -6.61
N SER A 31 3.40 -2.94 -7.87
CA SER A 31 4.02 -2.27 -9.01
C SER A 31 2.95 -1.55 -9.82
N GLY A 32 3.26 -0.34 -10.27
CA GLY A 32 2.29 0.48 -11.00
C GLY A 32 1.43 1.31 -10.06
N VAL A 33 2.01 1.84 -8.99
CA VAL A 33 1.35 2.78 -8.08
C VAL A 33 1.78 4.20 -8.43
N SER A 34 0.97 5.17 -8.05
CA SER A 34 1.33 6.59 -8.11
C SER A 34 1.76 7.01 -6.72
N CYS A 35 3.02 7.39 -6.55
CA CYS A 35 3.57 7.73 -5.25
C CYS A 35 4.12 9.14 -5.23
N ARG A 36 3.77 9.90 -4.20
CA ARG A 36 4.30 11.22 -3.96
C ARG A 36 5.02 11.21 -2.62
N GLU A 37 6.34 11.24 -2.68
CA GLU A 37 7.17 11.32 -1.47
C GLU A 37 7.44 12.77 -1.14
N VAL A 38 7.23 13.12 0.12
CA VAL A 38 7.49 14.45 0.62
C VAL A 38 8.79 14.42 1.38
N SER A 39 9.69 15.37 1.04
CA SER A 39 10.94 15.53 1.75
C SER A 39 10.68 15.89 3.21
N SER A 40 11.46 15.32 4.12
CA SER A 40 11.41 15.66 5.53
C SER A 40 11.93 17.09 5.82
N ALA A 41 12.53 17.72 4.83
CA ALA A 41 12.92 19.13 4.96
C ALA A 41 11.66 19.97 4.99
N HIS A 42 11.26 20.40 6.17
CA HIS A 42 10.08 21.23 6.29
C HIS A 42 10.41 22.65 5.85
N VAL A 43 9.46 23.27 5.19
CA VAL A 43 9.55 24.69 4.87
C VAL A 43 8.99 25.44 6.05
N GLU A 44 9.84 26.20 6.73
CA GLU A 44 9.41 27.08 7.79
C GLU A 44 8.76 28.32 7.22
N THR A 45 7.47 28.22 6.94
CA THR A 45 6.67 29.41 6.71
C THR A 45 5.68 29.50 7.86
N PRO A 46 5.94 30.29 8.87
CA PRO A 46 5.05 30.40 10.03
C PRO A 46 3.63 30.76 9.60
N GLY A 47 2.66 29.96 10.02
CA GLY A 47 1.25 30.21 9.79
C GLY A 47 0.68 29.64 8.50
N PHE A 48 1.48 29.12 7.59
CA PHE A 48 1.00 28.60 6.31
C PHE A 48 1.59 27.25 5.91
N ALA A 49 2.21 26.56 6.83
CA ALA A 49 2.79 25.26 6.56
C ALA A 49 1.67 24.25 6.27
N ARG A 50 1.40 23.98 5.00
CA ARG A 50 0.72 22.75 4.59
C ARG A 50 1.69 21.63 4.84
N GLN A 51 1.39 20.79 5.81
CA GLN A 51 2.09 19.52 5.91
C GLN A 51 1.62 18.64 4.77
N GLU A 52 2.44 18.53 3.74
CA GLU A 52 2.20 17.55 2.71
C GLU A 52 2.59 16.18 3.25
N GLN A 53 1.73 15.21 3.03
CA GLN A 53 1.96 13.84 3.45
C GLN A 53 2.53 13.03 2.29
N THR A 54 3.49 12.17 2.58
CA THR A 54 3.87 11.13 1.64
C THR A 54 2.67 10.21 1.46
N SER A 55 2.30 9.96 0.23
CA SER A 55 1.13 9.16 -0.09
C SER A 55 1.32 8.38 -1.38
N PHE A 56 0.53 7.35 -1.55
CA PHE A 56 0.48 6.64 -2.83
C PHE A 56 -0.93 6.16 -3.10
N CYS A 57 -1.22 5.97 -4.39
CA CYS A 57 -2.48 5.42 -4.86
C CYS A 57 -2.24 4.09 -5.53
N ILE A 58 -3.09 3.12 -5.22
CA ILE A 58 -3.07 1.79 -5.79
C ILE A 58 -4.30 1.69 -6.70
N PHE A 59 -4.12 1.20 -7.92
CA PHE A 59 -5.20 1.13 -8.92
C PHE A 59 -5.58 -0.33 -9.18
N PRO A 60 -6.81 -0.75 -8.85
CA PRO A 60 -7.19 -2.17 -8.91
C PRO A 60 -6.90 -2.87 -10.23
N GLY A 61 -7.14 -2.18 -11.35
CA GLY A 61 -6.97 -2.78 -12.67
C GLY A 61 -5.63 -2.54 -13.33
N HIS A 62 -4.82 -1.63 -12.78
CA HIS A 62 -3.52 -1.26 -13.36
C HIS A 62 -2.34 -1.74 -12.50
N THR A 63 -2.42 -1.51 -11.19
CA THR A 63 -1.38 -1.95 -10.26
C THR A 63 -1.38 -3.46 -10.16
N THR A 64 -0.21 -4.07 -10.16
CA THR A 64 -0.08 -5.51 -9.94
C THR A 64 0.44 -5.76 -8.53
N ALA A 65 -0.04 -6.83 -7.92
CA ALA A 65 0.35 -7.24 -6.58
C ALA A 65 1.08 -8.58 -6.62
N ALA A 66 2.23 -8.62 -5.98
CA ALA A 66 3.04 -9.83 -5.81
C ALA A 66 3.11 -10.16 -4.32
N PRO A 67 2.10 -10.88 -3.78
CA PRO A 67 2.13 -11.32 -2.40
C PRO A 67 3.36 -12.18 -2.12
N SER A 68 3.91 -12.06 -0.92
CA SER A 68 5.17 -12.71 -0.52
C SER A 68 6.40 -12.24 -1.32
N GLY A 69 6.25 -11.14 -2.08
CA GLY A 69 7.36 -10.45 -2.74
C GLY A 69 8.00 -11.17 -3.93
N ALA A 70 7.57 -12.39 -4.26
CA ALA A 70 8.23 -13.22 -5.26
C ALA A 70 7.27 -13.93 -6.18
N ALA A 71 6.17 -13.29 -6.56
CA ALA A 71 5.22 -13.91 -7.49
C ALA A 71 5.83 -13.91 -8.89
N GLU A 72 5.91 -15.10 -9.49
CA GLU A 72 6.34 -15.25 -10.88
C GLU A 72 5.36 -14.59 -11.85
N SER A 73 4.10 -14.54 -11.47
CA SER A 73 3.04 -13.93 -12.26
C SER A 73 2.20 -13.05 -11.35
N PRO A 74 2.59 -11.77 -11.20
CA PRO A 74 1.81 -10.88 -10.37
C PRO A 74 0.42 -10.66 -10.96
N ASN A 75 -0.58 -10.60 -10.08
CA ASN A 75 -1.98 -10.44 -10.45
C ASN A 75 -2.41 -8.98 -10.30
N PRO A 76 -3.49 -8.56 -10.99
CA PRO A 76 -4.06 -7.25 -10.72
C PRO A 76 -4.37 -7.09 -9.24
N ALA A 77 -4.03 -5.93 -8.68
CA ALA A 77 -4.17 -5.69 -7.24
C ALA A 77 -5.61 -5.91 -6.75
N GLY A 78 -6.59 -5.54 -7.58
CA GLY A 78 -8.00 -5.69 -7.20
C GLY A 78 -8.48 -7.12 -7.06
N SER A 79 -7.81 -8.07 -7.72
CA SER A 79 -8.25 -9.48 -7.70
C SER A 79 -7.68 -10.25 -6.50
N THR A 80 -6.67 -9.72 -5.83
CA THR A 80 -5.99 -10.42 -4.74
C THR A 80 -6.09 -9.68 -3.40
N PHE A 81 -6.83 -8.58 -3.35
CA PHE A 81 -7.00 -7.80 -2.14
C PHE A 81 -8.07 -8.39 -1.23
N LEU A 82 -7.79 -8.41 0.07
CA LEU A 82 -8.77 -8.62 1.13
C LEU A 82 -8.70 -7.47 2.12
N THR A 83 -9.85 -7.15 2.75
CA THR A 83 -9.83 -6.22 3.87
C THR A 83 -8.99 -6.79 5.00
N PRO A 84 -8.44 -5.95 5.90
CA PRO A 84 -7.64 -6.47 7.01
C PRO A 84 -8.35 -7.53 7.85
N GLU A 85 -9.66 -7.35 8.12
CA GLU A 85 -10.44 -8.31 8.87
C GLU A 85 -10.58 -9.64 8.13
N ALA A 86 -10.88 -9.59 6.83
CA ALA A 86 -11.00 -10.80 6.02
C ALA A 86 -9.65 -11.49 5.84
N PHE A 87 -8.58 -10.72 5.72
CA PHE A 87 -7.23 -11.25 5.61
C PHE A 87 -6.83 -12.01 6.87
N LYS A 88 -7.11 -11.45 8.03
CA LYS A 88 -6.83 -12.10 9.32
C LYS A 88 -7.64 -13.39 9.50
N ALA A 89 -8.89 -13.40 9.01
CA ALA A 89 -9.77 -14.56 9.10
C ALA A 89 -9.45 -15.66 8.09
N ALA A 90 -8.68 -15.33 7.04
CA ALA A 90 -8.33 -16.30 6.00
C ALA A 90 -7.34 -17.35 6.52
N GLU A 91 -7.34 -18.52 5.87
CA GLU A 91 -6.37 -19.55 6.17
C GLU A 91 -4.96 -19.09 5.79
N ALA A 92 -3.96 -19.54 6.57
CA ALA A 92 -2.57 -19.11 6.38
C ALA A 92 -2.06 -19.38 4.95
N ALA A 93 -2.44 -20.49 4.36
CA ALA A 93 -2.05 -20.83 2.99
C ALA A 93 -2.61 -19.83 1.97
N LEU A 94 -3.80 -19.29 2.20
CA LEU A 94 -4.41 -18.30 1.33
C LEU A 94 -3.78 -16.93 1.52
N ARG A 95 -3.40 -16.57 2.76
CA ARG A 95 -2.77 -15.28 3.03
C ARG A 95 -1.48 -15.07 2.24
N GLY A 96 -0.76 -16.14 1.92
CA GLY A 96 0.44 -16.05 1.10
C GLY A 96 0.18 -15.67 -0.35
N ARG A 97 -1.07 -15.71 -0.81
CA ARG A 97 -1.47 -15.38 -2.18
C ARG A 97 -2.29 -14.11 -2.28
N LEU A 98 -2.59 -13.49 -1.15
CA LEU A 98 -3.46 -12.33 -1.05
C LEU A 98 -2.70 -11.19 -0.37
N TRP A 99 -3.24 -9.99 -0.46
CA TRP A 99 -2.63 -8.84 0.18
C TRP A 99 -3.68 -7.98 0.85
N THR A 100 -3.23 -7.17 1.77
CA THR A 100 -4.05 -6.17 2.43
C THR A 100 -3.18 -4.97 2.80
N VAL A 101 -3.82 -3.88 3.19
CA VAL A 101 -3.15 -2.71 3.72
C VAL A 101 -3.96 -2.17 4.88
N ALA A 102 -3.29 -1.85 5.98
CA ALA A 102 -3.93 -1.37 7.19
C ALA A 102 -3.07 -0.32 7.87
N LEU A 103 -3.66 0.38 8.83
CA LEU A 103 -2.92 1.32 9.66
C LEU A 103 -1.76 0.60 10.36
N GLU A 104 -0.66 1.30 10.51
CA GLU A 104 0.57 0.80 11.15
C GLU A 104 1.37 -0.20 10.31
N ASP A 105 0.92 -0.54 9.12
CA ASP A 105 1.72 -1.34 8.19
C ASP A 105 2.99 -0.60 7.83
N LYS A 106 4.04 -1.35 7.53
CA LYS A 106 5.31 -0.78 7.09
C LYS A 106 5.36 -0.73 5.57
N VAL A 107 5.94 0.34 5.04
CA VAL A 107 6.04 0.54 3.60
C VAL A 107 7.48 0.88 3.23
N LEU A 108 8.01 0.17 2.23
CA LEU A 108 9.25 0.57 1.57
C LEU A 108 8.86 1.41 0.35
N LEU A 109 9.27 2.66 0.36
CA LEU A 109 8.94 3.63 -0.69
C LEU A 109 9.90 3.51 -1.89
N PRO A 110 9.54 4.08 -3.05
CA PRO A 110 10.41 3.99 -4.24
C PRO A 110 11.82 4.54 -4.03
N SER A 111 11.98 5.53 -3.17
CA SER A 111 13.30 6.10 -2.86
C SER A 111 14.18 5.23 -1.98
N GLY A 112 13.63 4.16 -1.41
CA GLY A 112 14.31 3.32 -0.44
C GLY A 112 14.04 3.70 1.01
N ARG A 113 13.32 4.79 1.25
CA ARG A 113 12.89 5.15 2.61
C ARG A 113 11.80 4.22 3.08
N THR A 114 11.75 3.98 4.38
CA THR A 114 10.68 3.22 5.00
C THR A 114 9.76 4.15 5.77
N GLY A 115 8.49 3.79 5.84
CA GLY A 115 7.51 4.56 6.59
C GLY A 115 6.44 3.67 7.18
N THR A 116 5.48 4.30 7.84
CA THR A 116 4.38 3.62 8.50
C THR A 116 3.07 4.17 7.96
N VAL A 117 2.13 3.29 7.64
CA VAL A 117 0.81 3.68 7.13
C VAL A 117 0.03 4.40 8.24
N THR A 118 -0.45 5.60 7.92
CA THR A 118 -1.21 6.42 8.86
C THR A 118 -2.65 6.66 8.42
N CYS A 119 -2.98 6.41 7.15
CA CYS A 119 -4.33 6.55 6.63
C CYS A 119 -4.52 5.63 5.44
N VAL A 120 -5.67 4.96 5.39
CA VAL A 120 -6.07 4.12 4.25
C VAL A 120 -7.49 4.49 3.87
N GLN A 121 -7.71 4.82 2.60
CA GLN A 121 -9.04 5.09 2.07
C GLN A 121 -9.29 4.16 0.88
N ASP A 122 -10.37 3.40 0.96
CA ASP A 122 -10.80 2.53 -0.13
C ASP A 122 -11.82 3.29 -0.99
N ASN A 123 -11.35 3.82 -2.10
CA ASN A 123 -12.15 4.63 -3.02
C ASN A 123 -12.46 3.87 -4.31
N ARG A 124 -12.59 2.54 -4.23
CA ARG A 124 -12.84 1.72 -5.42
C ARG A 124 -14.20 1.92 -6.05
N SER A 125 -15.17 2.40 -5.30
CA SER A 125 -16.53 2.64 -5.80
C SER A 125 -16.70 3.96 -6.55
N GLY A 126 -15.66 4.79 -6.61
CA GLY A 126 -15.71 6.08 -7.28
C GLY A 126 -15.46 5.99 -8.79
N ARG A 127 -15.44 7.15 -9.46
CA ARG A 127 -15.18 7.23 -10.90
C ARG A 127 -13.78 6.79 -11.29
N CYS A 128 -12.83 7.01 -10.40
CA CYS A 128 -11.43 6.58 -10.58
C CYS A 128 -11.12 5.62 -9.44
N PRO A 129 -11.39 4.32 -9.59
CA PRO A 129 -11.19 3.36 -8.50
C PRO A 129 -9.73 3.33 -8.05
N HIS A 130 -9.52 3.48 -6.76
CA HIS A 130 -8.18 3.42 -6.18
C HIS A 130 -8.25 3.24 -4.67
N TRP A 131 -7.13 2.81 -4.08
CA TRP A 131 -6.87 2.94 -2.65
C TRP A 131 -5.90 4.10 -2.48
N TYR A 132 -6.19 4.97 -1.53
CA TYR A 132 -5.31 6.07 -1.16
C TYR A 132 -4.66 5.74 0.18
N VAL A 133 -3.35 5.84 0.27
CA VAL A 133 -2.58 5.47 1.46
C VAL A 133 -1.63 6.61 1.81
N GLU A 134 -1.68 7.05 3.07
CA GLU A 134 -0.73 8.03 3.61
C GLU A 134 0.30 7.32 4.49
N VAL A 135 1.53 7.81 4.42
CA VAL A 135 2.69 7.24 5.10
C VAL A 135 3.45 8.32 5.84
N SER A 136 3.89 8.02 7.04
CA SER A 136 4.72 8.96 7.80
C SER A 136 6.04 8.33 8.25
#